data_5a46659231ada681447d964b729244a9
#
_entry.id   5a46659231ada681447d964b729244a9
#
_cell.length_a   1.000
_cell.length_b   1.000
_cell.length_c   1.000
_cell.angle_alpha   90.00
_cell.angle_beta   90.00
_cell.angle_gamma   90.00
#
_symmetry.space_group_name_H-M   'P 1'
#
loop_
_entity.id
_entity.type
_entity.pdbx_description
1 polymer ?
#
loop_
_entity_poly.entity_id
_entity_poly.type
_entity_poly.pdbx_seq_one_letter_code
_entity_poly.pdbx_strand_id
1 'polypeptide(L)'
;MGAAAVLLTSSNLAQELGLKPTARIVSYAYAAVDPAYMGIGPAFAMPKALERAGLSLDDVGLVELNEAFAAQTLADGRELEKDGWDWSKVNVNGGAIALGHPLGASGTKLMATLLNELERTGGKYG
;
A
#
# COMPACT_ATOMS: atom_id res chain seq x y z
N MET A 1 -16.66 -1.69 13.35
CA MET A 1 -16.57 -2.94 12.54
C MET A 1 -16.49 -2.56 11.06
N GLY A 2 -15.76 -3.35 10.25
CA GLY A 2 -15.64 -3.10 8.81
C GLY A 2 -15.42 -4.41 8.06
N ALA A 3 -15.80 -4.43 6.78
CA ALA A 3 -15.56 -5.53 5.88
C ALA A 3 -15.11 -4.98 4.51
N ALA A 4 -14.21 -5.69 3.87
CA ALA A 4 -13.77 -5.38 2.51
C ALA A 4 -13.46 -6.69 1.79
N ALA A 5 -13.62 -6.70 0.47
CA ALA A 5 -13.34 -7.87 -0.36
C ALA A 5 -12.62 -7.44 -1.64
N VAL A 6 -11.65 -8.23 -2.06
CA VAL A 6 -11.00 -8.15 -3.37
C VAL A 6 -10.95 -9.53 -3.99
N LEU A 7 -11.11 -9.60 -5.30
CA LEU A 7 -10.94 -10.83 -6.05
C LEU A 7 -9.50 -10.90 -6.60
N LEU A 8 -8.78 -11.94 -6.23
CA LEU A 8 -7.44 -12.22 -6.74
C LEU A 8 -7.48 -13.42 -7.68
N THR A 9 -6.81 -13.31 -8.81
CA THR A 9 -6.70 -14.40 -9.78
C THR A 9 -5.37 -14.33 -10.52
N SER A 10 -4.97 -15.43 -11.13
CA SER A 10 -3.85 -15.42 -12.07
C SER A 10 -4.23 -14.75 -13.39
N SER A 11 -3.25 -14.21 -14.12
CA SER A 11 -3.49 -13.62 -15.43
C SER A 11 -4.12 -14.61 -16.41
N ASN A 12 -3.70 -15.88 -16.36
CA ASN A 12 -4.25 -16.93 -17.22
C ASN A 12 -5.73 -17.17 -16.93
N LEU A 13 -6.10 -17.35 -15.66
CA LEU A 13 -7.49 -17.56 -15.28
C LEU A 13 -8.36 -16.34 -15.57
N ALA A 14 -7.84 -15.13 -15.38
CA ALA A 14 -8.56 -13.91 -15.75
C ALA A 14 -8.90 -13.91 -17.26
N GLN A 15 -7.94 -14.31 -18.10
CA GLN A 15 -8.12 -14.41 -19.54
C GLN A 15 -9.14 -15.49 -19.92
N GLU A 16 -9.04 -16.68 -19.33
CA GLU A 16 -9.95 -17.81 -19.56
C GLU A 16 -11.40 -17.45 -19.22
N LEU A 17 -11.60 -16.69 -18.15
CA LEU A 17 -12.91 -16.26 -17.67
C LEU A 17 -13.40 -14.94 -18.30
N GLY A 18 -12.63 -14.33 -19.20
CA GLY A 18 -12.97 -13.04 -19.82
C GLY A 18 -13.05 -11.89 -18.83
N LEU A 19 -12.34 -11.97 -17.69
CA LEU A 19 -12.32 -10.92 -16.69
C LEU A 19 -11.41 -9.77 -17.13
N LYS A 20 -11.76 -8.55 -16.71
CA LYS A 20 -10.92 -7.36 -16.87
C LYS A 20 -10.30 -7.01 -15.53
N PRO A 21 -9.04 -7.37 -15.26
CA PRO A 21 -8.35 -6.97 -14.03
C PRO A 21 -8.27 -5.46 -13.92
N THR A 22 -8.60 -4.91 -12.74
CA THR A 22 -8.44 -3.48 -12.45
C THR A 22 -6.96 -3.12 -12.31
N ALA A 23 -6.17 -4.02 -11.73
CA ALA A 23 -4.74 -3.82 -11.52
C ALA A 23 -3.98 -5.16 -11.46
N ARG A 24 -2.67 -5.07 -11.41
CA ARG A 24 -1.74 -6.18 -11.22
C ARG A 24 -0.85 -5.91 -10.02
N ILE A 25 -0.68 -6.91 -9.16
CA ILE A 25 0.36 -6.87 -8.12
C ILE A 25 1.72 -7.00 -8.83
N VAL A 26 2.52 -5.94 -8.77
CA VAL A 26 3.84 -5.88 -9.44
C VAL A 26 4.87 -6.62 -8.60
N SER A 27 4.90 -6.34 -7.30
CA SER A 27 5.81 -6.98 -6.35
C SER A 27 5.21 -6.96 -4.94
N TYR A 28 5.83 -7.69 -4.03
CA TYR A 28 5.57 -7.62 -2.60
C TYR A 28 6.85 -7.96 -1.82
N ALA A 29 6.93 -7.50 -0.58
CA ALA A 29 8.05 -7.81 0.30
C ALA A 29 7.62 -7.86 1.77
N TYR A 30 8.42 -8.53 2.56
CA TYR A 30 8.35 -8.57 4.02
C TYR A 30 9.65 -8.06 4.61
N ALA A 31 9.56 -7.39 5.74
CA ALA A 31 10.72 -7.04 6.55
C ALA A 31 10.45 -7.43 8.00
N ALA A 32 11.38 -8.16 8.59
CA ALA A 32 11.41 -8.36 10.03
C ALA A 32 12.24 -7.25 10.66
N VAL A 33 11.77 -6.74 11.78
CA VAL A 33 12.45 -5.72 12.59
C VAL A 33 12.43 -6.17 14.05
N ASP A 34 13.22 -5.50 14.89
CA ASP A 34 13.17 -5.75 16.34
C ASP A 34 11.73 -5.56 16.83
N PRO A 35 11.16 -6.52 17.59
CA PRO A 35 9.81 -6.41 18.12
C PRO A 35 9.53 -5.14 18.91
N ALA A 36 10.52 -4.54 19.56
CA ALA A 36 10.39 -3.27 20.27
C ALA A 36 10.07 -2.10 19.32
N TYR A 37 10.39 -2.23 18.03
CA TYR A 37 10.20 -1.22 16.99
C TYR A 37 9.32 -1.74 15.84
N MET A 38 8.43 -2.69 16.10
CA MET A 38 7.63 -3.36 15.07
C MET A 38 6.91 -2.41 14.11
N GLY A 39 6.56 -1.20 14.58
CA GLY A 39 5.84 -0.20 13.80
C GLY A 39 6.58 0.27 12.56
N ILE A 40 7.92 0.30 12.58
CA ILE A 40 8.72 0.78 11.44
C ILE A 40 8.94 -0.29 10.34
N GLY A 41 8.30 -1.44 10.44
CA GLY A 41 8.37 -2.49 9.42
C GLY A 41 8.13 -2.02 7.98
N PRO A 42 7.11 -1.17 7.72
CA PRO A 42 6.86 -0.60 6.40
C PRO A 42 8.05 0.13 5.79
N ALA A 43 8.81 0.90 6.58
CA ALA A 43 9.99 1.62 6.11
C ALA A 43 11.10 0.70 5.55
N PHE A 44 11.12 -0.56 5.97
CA PHE A 44 12.06 -1.57 5.46
C PHE A 44 11.44 -2.50 4.40
N ALA A 45 10.12 -2.67 4.41
CA ALA A 45 9.46 -3.52 3.42
C ALA A 45 9.25 -2.81 2.08
N MET A 46 8.89 -1.51 2.10
CA MET A 46 8.64 -0.73 0.88
C MET A 46 9.86 -0.67 -0.05
N PRO A 47 11.09 -0.29 0.40
CA PRO A 47 12.24 -0.28 -0.47
C PRO A 47 12.53 -1.64 -1.12
N LYS A 48 12.36 -2.74 -0.37
CA LYS A 48 12.52 -4.10 -0.92
C LYS A 48 11.49 -4.43 -2.00
N ALA A 49 10.25 -4.00 -1.81
CA ALA A 49 9.20 -4.20 -2.82
C ALA A 49 9.49 -3.39 -4.07
N LEU A 50 9.92 -2.14 -3.92
CA LEU A 50 10.28 -1.25 -5.03
C LEU A 50 11.49 -1.78 -5.80
N GLU A 51 12.55 -2.21 -5.10
CA GLU A 51 13.71 -2.84 -5.72
C GLU A 51 13.33 -4.05 -6.59
N ARG A 52 12.47 -4.94 -6.07
CA ARG A 52 11.96 -6.10 -6.82
C ARG A 52 11.15 -5.71 -8.05
N ALA A 53 10.47 -4.57 -7.99
CA ALA A 53 9.71 -4.03 -9.11
C ALA A 53 10.57 -3.27 -10.13
N GLY A 54 11.82 -2.94 -9.79
CA GLY A 54 12.66 -2.04 -10.58
C GLY A 54 12.15 -0.60 -10.57
N LEU A 55 11.54 -0.17 -9.46
CA LEU A 55 10.94 1.14 -9.26
C LEU A 55 11.61 1.87 -8.08
N SER A 56 11.41 3.18 -8.05
CA SER A 56 11.70 4.06 -6.92
C SER A 56 10.42 4.64 -6.32
N LEU A 57 10.49 5.32 -5.18
CA LEU A 57 9.35 6.04 -4.62
C LEU A 57 8.87 7.19 -5.53
N ASP A 58 9.75 7.77 -6.33
CA ASP A 58 9.37 8.82 -7.29
C ASP A 58 8.41 8.30 -8.37
N ASP A 59 8.52 7.01 -8.72
CA ASP A 59 7.63 6.36 -9.72
C ASP A 59 6.24 6.09 -9.16
N VAL A 60 6.08 6.10 -7.82
CA VAL A 60 4.82 5.80 -7.13
C VAL A 60 3.99 7.08 -7.00
N GLY A 61 2.78 7.03 -7.54
CA GLY A 61 1.85 8.18 -7.49
C GLY A 61 1.02 8.23 -6.22
N LEU A 62 0.75 7.10 -5.58
CA LEU A 62 -0.09 7.00 -4.38
C LEU A 62 0.47 5.95 -3.41
N VAL A 63 0.35 6.22 -2.13
CA VAL A 63 0.73 5.30 -1.05
C VAL A 63 -0.44 5.17 -0.08
N GLU A 64 -0.87 3.95 0.17
CA GLU A 64 -1.79 3.61 1.26
C GLU A 64 -0.99 2.93 2.37
N LEU A 65 -0.74 3.65 3.45
CA LEU A 65 -0.03 3.18 4.63
C LEU A 65 -1.03 3.00 5.77
N ASN A 66 -1.06 1.81 6.39
CA ASN A 66 -1.89 1.61 7.55
C ASN A 66 -1.37 2.43 8.74
N GLU A 67 -2.21 3.32 9.23
CA GLU A 67 -1.95 4.20 10.38
C GLU A 67 -2.35 3.48 11.68
N ALA A 68 -1.60 2.42 12.04
CA ALA A 68 -1.85 1.74 13.31
C ALA A 68 -1.68 2.70 14.50
N PHE A 69 -0.70 3.60 14.39
CA PHE A 69 -0.43 4.71 15.31
C PHE A 69 0.11 5.91 14.52
N ALA A 70 -0.28 7.12 14.91
CA ALA A 70 0.26 8.34 14.30
C ALA A 70 1.79 8.43 14.41
N ALA A 71 2.33 8.07 15.57
CA ALA A 71 3.78 8.08 15.80
C ALA A 71 4.53 7.09 14.89
N GLN A 72 3.95 5.90 14.65
CA GLN A 72 4.50 4.91 13.72
C GLN A 72 4.50 5.45 12.29
N THR A 73 3.38 6.00 11.83
CA THR A 73 3.26 6.56 10.48
C THR A 73 4.29 7.67 10.22
N LEU A 74 4.48 8.56 11.21
CA LEU A 74 5.49 9.62 11.13
C LEU A 74 6.92 9.04 11.11
N ALA A 75 7.18 7.99 11.89
CA ALA A 75 8.48 7.33 11.92
C ALA A 75 8.79 6.66 10.57
N ASP A 76 7.83 5.95 9.98
CA ASP A 76 7.98 5.35 8.65
C ASP A 76 8.33 6.41 7.60
N GLY A 77 7.61 7.54 7.58
CA GLY A 77 7.89 8.62 6.64
C GLY A 77 9.28 9.23 6.83
N ARG A 78 9.73 9.43 8.08
CA ARG A 78 11.07 9.95 8.36
C ARG A 78 12.18 9.01 7.89
N GLU A 79 12.02 7.71 8.10
CA GLU A 79 12.98 6.70 7.62
C GLU A 79 13.09 6.69 6.09
N LEU A 80 11.99 7.02 5.40
CA LEU A 80 11.89 7.01 3.94
C LEU A 80 12.18 8.38 3.29
N GLU A 81 12.38 9.45 4.06
CA GLU A 81 12.70 10.80 3.51
C GLU A 81 13.88 10.77 2.53
N LYS A 82 14.92 10.02 2.85
CA LYS A 82 16.11 9.83 2.01
C LYS A 82 15.83 9.13 0.68
N ASP A 83 14.71 8.38 0.61
CA ASP A 83 14.29 7.59 -0.53
C ASP A 83 13.21 8.31 -1.36
N GLY A 84 12.86 9.58 -1.02
CA GLY A 84 11.89 10.38 -1.77
C GLY A 84 10.46 10.32 -1.23
N TRP A 85 10.27 10.09 0.09
CA TRP A 85 8.94 10.10 0.72
C TRP A 85 8.23 11.42 0.53
N ASP A 86 7.01 11.37 0.02
CA ASP A 86 6.15 12.53 -0.23
C ASP A 86 4.79 12.35 0.45
N TRP A 87 4.57 13.11 1.52
CA TRP A 87 3.33 13.08 2.29
C TRP A 87 2.08 13.44 1.47
N SER A 88 2.21 14.19 0.39
CA SER A 88 1.08 14.57 -0.46
C SER A 88 0.48 13.38 -1.22
N LYS A 89 1.22 12.27 -1.32
CA LYS A 89 0.81 11.03 -1.97
C LYS A 89 0.24 10.00 -0.99
N VAL A 90 0.30 10.26 0.31
CA VAL A 90 0.01 9.27 1.36
C VAL A 90 -1.40 9.41 1.88
N ASN A 91 -2.17 8.30 1.85
CA ASN A 91 -3.51 8.22 2.44
C ASN A 91 -4.41 9.40 2.04
N VAL A 92 -4.39 9.76 0.76
CA VAL A 92 -5.04 10.98 0.22
C VAL A 92 -6.54 11.06 0.48
N ASN A 93 -7.18 9.93 0.74
CA ASN A 93 -8.61 9.84 1.10
C ASN A 93 -8.84 9.55 2.59
N GLY A 94 -7.81 9.73 3.42
CA GLY A 94 -7.81 9.41 4.85
C GLY A 94 -7.37 7.97 5.12
N GLY A 95 -6.57 7.80 6.16
CA GLY A 95 -6.09 6.51 6.65
C GLY A 95 -6.90 5.98 7.85
N ALA A 96 -6.32 5.04 8.59
CA ALA A 96 -6.97 4.37 9.71
C ALA A 96 -7.33 5.33 10.86
N ILE A 97 -6.60 6.42 11.05
CA ILE A 97 -6.90 7.43 12.07
C ILE A 97 -8.24 8.11 11.78
N ALA A 98 -8.50 8.44 10.51
CA ALA A 98 -9.75 9.08 10.09
C ALA A 98 -10.91 8.07 9.93
N LEU A 99 -10.64 6.88 9.37
CA LEU A 99 -11.65 5.94 8.89
C LEU A 99 -11.83 4.71 9.79
N GLY A 100 -10.89 4.47 10.70
CA GLY A 100 -10.87 3.28 11.56
C GLY A 100 -9.99 2.15 11.02
N HIS A 101 -9.58 1.28 11.96
CA HIS A 101 -8.68 0.15 11.70
C HIS A 101 -9.33 -1.19 12.08
N PRO A 102 -10.28 -1.71 11.29
CA PRO A 102 -10.81 -3.06 11.48
C PRO A 102 -9.75 -4.08 11.05
N LEU A 103 -8.96 -4.58 12.00
CA LEU A 103 -7.74 -5.38 11.78
C LEU A 103 -7.83 -6.39 10.63
N GLY A 104 -8.85 -7.23 10.64
CA GLY A 104 -9.04 -8.27 9.61
C GLY A 104 -9.46 -7.74 8.23
N ALA A 105 -9.88 -6.47 8.12
CA ALA A 105 -10.32 -5.86 6.87
C ALA A 105 -9.35 -4.78 6.34
N SER A 106 -8.44 -4.26 7.18
CA SER A 106 -7.65 -3.09 6.82
C SER A 106 -6.78 -3.28 5.57
N GLY A 107 -6.09 -4.41 5.43
CA GLY A 107 -5.27 -4.65 4.24
C GLY A 107 -6.10 -4.65 2.95
N THR A 108 -7.24 -5.30 2.96
CA THR A 108 -8.17 -5.33 1.81
C THR A 108 -8.80 -3.96 1.56
N LYS A 109 -9.10 -3.20 2.64
CA LYS A 109 -9.61 -1.82 2.54
C LYS A 109 -8.59 -0.91 1.88
N LEU A 110 -7.32 -0.93 2.32
CA LEU A 110 -6.24 -0.15 1.72
C LEU A 110 -6.11 -0.46 0.23
N MET A 111 -6.11 -1.74 -0.13
CA MET A 111 -6.07 -2.17 -1.53
C MET A 111 -7.24 -1.60 -2.34
N ALA A 112 -8.46 -1.70 -1.83
CA ALA A 112 -9.65 -1.18 -2.50
C ALA A 112 -9.59 0.34 -2.66
N THR A 113 -9.16 1.08 -1.61
CA THR A 113 -8.99 2.53 -1.66
C THR A 113 -7.95 2.93 -2.71
N LEU A 114 -6.78 2.28 -2.68
CA LEU A 114 -5.70 2.53 -3.62
C LEU A 114 -6.13 2.31 -5.07
N LEU A 115 -6.79 1.18 -5.36
CA LEU A 115 -7.23 0.85 -6.72
C LEU A 115 -8.24 1.86 -7.26
N ASN A 116 -9.24 2.23 -6.45
CA ASN A 116 -10.23 3.23 -6.85
C ASN A 116 -9.60 4.60 -7.09
N GLU A 117 -8.63 5.00 -6.27
CA GLU A 117 -7.96 6.29 -6.43
C GLU A 117 -7.01 6.31 -7.64
N LEU A 118 -6.29 5.22 -7.89
CA LEU A 118 -5.49 5.08 -9.11
C LEU A 118 -6.36 5.16 -10.36
N GLU A 119 -7.51 4.49 -10.38
CA GLU A 119 -8.46 4.56 -11.49
C GLU A 119 -9.00 5.99 -11.68
N ARG A 120 -9.41 6.65 -10.60
CA ARG A 120 -9.94 8.01 -10.61
C ARG A 120 -8.94 9.05 -11.12
N THR A 121 -7.66 8.89 -10.78
CA THR A 121 -6.59 9.85 -11.12
C THR A 121 -5.84 9.49 -12.39
N GLY A 122 -6.05 8.30 -12.95
CA GLY A 122 -5.24 7.77 -14.04
C GLY A 122 -3.82 7.39 -13.60
N GLY A 123 -3.60 7.17 -12.31
CA GLY A 123 -2.32 6.80 -11.73
C GLY A 123 -1.87 5.41 -12.19
N LYS A 124 -0.55 5.22 -12.30
CA LYS A 124 0.03 3.98 -12.82
C LYS A 124 0.49 3.04 -11.72
N TYR A 125 1.16 3.56 -10.70
CA TYR A 125 1.73 2.81 -9.59
C TYR A 125 1.24 3.35 -8.25
N GLY A 126 0.95 2.45 -7.35
CA GLY A 126 0.61 2.72 -5.97
C GLY A 126 0.96 1.54 -5.10
#